data_c83b9ba8149e54ed9883ad9521a88b20
#
_entry.id   c83b9ba8149e54ed9883ad9521a88b20
#
_cell.length_a   1.000
_cell.length_b   1.000
_cell.length_c   1.000
_cell.angle_alpha   90.00
_cell.angle_beta   90.00
_cell.angle_gamma   90.00
#
_symmetry.space_group_name_H-M   'P 1'
#
loop_
_entity.id
_entity.type
_entity.pdbx_description
1 polymer ?
#
loop_
_entity_poly.entity_id
_entity_poly.type
_entity_poly.pdbx_seq_one_letter_code
_entity_poly.pdbx_strand_id
1 'polypeptide(L)'
;MNEPSRLRALRRAMSSEDIEALLITRLPDVRYLCGFTGSNAALAVTPRKSVLFTDGRYTAQAHEETRAARVRITEPLQTVVGEACALLERSIPKKIRCYYDPAHTTVSALAAMRASLSTGRRRGFFAPLKEPIVSELRMVKDADELDRIAAAALLGNRLFHAILQHLQPGVPEAEIAASLEFFARSMGAEGMSFETIVASGPRSAFPHGRATAHKTPRNGFVTLDFGVILKGYCSDMTRTVCLGKASRSERSAYDAVLEAQQAAVAAVRPGVTSGEVDEAARSVLQKAGLDKYFTHSTGHGVGLEVHEPPRLGREQKQELKPGMVVTIEPGIYMPGRFGIRIEDMVVVTEKGARVLTPVTKALIEL
;
A
#
# COMPACT_ATOMS: atom_id res chain seq x y z
N MET A 1 -8.70 13.71 10.22
CA MET A 1 -7.60 12.81 10.65
C MET A 1 -7.24 13.06 12.10
N ASN A 2 -6.83 12.03 12.84
CA ASN A 2 -6.59 12.12 14.29
C ASN A 2 -5.09 12.12 14.63
N GLU A 3 -4.32 12.99 13.98
CA GLU A 3 -2.87 13.11 14.15
C GLU A 3 -2.43 13.28 15.62
N PRO A 4 -3.14 14.06 16.48
CA PRO A 4 -2.79 14.11 17.89
C PRO A 4 -2.85 12.75 18.60
N SER A 5 -3.82 11.90 18.25
CA SER A 5 -3.92 10.54 18.83
C SER A 5 -2.83 9.63 18.30
N ARG A 6 -2.47 9.72 17.02
CA ARG A 6 -1.40 8.97 16.39
C ARG A 6 -0.03 9.33 16.99
N LEU A 7 0.25 10.62 17.20
CA LEU A 7 1.47 11.04 17.89
C LEU A 7 1.52 10.59 19.36
N ARG A 8 0.37 10.54 20.05
CA ARG A 8 0.32 9.97 21.41
C ARG A 8 0.59 8.46 21.38
N ALA A 9 0.04 7.74 20.41
CA ALA A 9 0.30 6.31 20.23
C ALA A 9 1.78 6.04 19.91
N LEU A 10 2.38 6.84 19.01
CA LEU A 10 3.81 6.76 18.73
C LEU A 10 4.65 6.99 19.98
N ARG A 11 4.34 8.00 20.79
CA ARG A 11 5.09 8.24 22.03
C ARG A 11 4.97 7.11 23.05
N ARG A 12 3.81 6.44 23.13
CA ARG A 12 3.66 5.23 23.97
C ARG A 12 4.55 4.09 23.45
N ALA A 13 4.56 3.84 22.14
CA ALA A 13 5.42 2.84 21.52
C ALA A 13 6.91 3.19 21.67
N MET A 14 7.29 4.46 21.56
CA MET A 14 8.65 4.91 21.85
C MET A 14 9.03 4.65 23.31
N SER A 15 8.12 4.92 24.26
CA SER A 15 8.36 4.71 25.68
C SER A 15 8.51 3.23 26.05
N SER A 16 7.75 2.32 25.43
CA SER A 16 7.88 0.87 25.67
C SER A 16 9.19 0.29 25.16
N GLU A 17 9.84 0.96 24.19
CA GLU A 17 11.13 0.57 23.60
C GLU A 17 12.31 1.43 24.08
N ASP A 18 12.14 2.24 25.14
CA ASP A 18 13.15 3.18 25.66
C ASP A 18 13.72 4.15 24.60
N ILE A 19 12.88 4.58 23.66
CA ILE A 19 13.23 5.50 22.57
C ILE A 19 12.91 6.94 23.00
N GLU A 20 13.93 7.76 23.25
CA GLU A 20 13.76 9.16 23.62
C GLU A 20 13.78 10.14 22.43
N ALA A 21 14.27 9.72 21.26
CA ALA A 21 14.29 10.55 20.07
C ALA A 21 14.13 9.70 18.81
N LEU A 22 13.27 10.14 17.91
CA LEU A 22 13.01 9.49 16.62
C LEU A 22 13.03 10.54 15.52
N LEU A 23 13.76 10.27 14.46
CA LEU A 23 13.77 11.05 13.23
C LEU A 23 13.02 10.27 12.14
N ILE A 24 11.95 10.86 11.62
CA ILE A 24 11.09 10.28 10.60
C ILE A 24 11.26 11.09 9.32
N THR A 25 11.72 10.44 8.25
CA THR A 25 11.97 11.05 6.94
C THR A 25 11.11 10.45 5.82
N ARG A 26 10.40 9.35 6.09
CA ARG A 26 9.48 8.73 5.14
C ARG A 26 8.20 9.55 5.06
N LEU A 27 7.89 10.09 3.89
CA LEU A 27 6.77 11.02 3.70
C LEU A 27 5.39 10.45 4.06
N PRO A 28 5.05 9.19 3.74
CA PRO A 28 3.81 8.57 4.23
C PRO A 28 3.70 8.57 5.75
N ASP A 29 4.79 8.32 6.48
CA ASP A 29 4.81 8.35 7.94
C ASP A 29 4.68 9.76 8.51
N VAL A 30 5.32 10.74 7.86
CA VAL A 30 5.14 12.17 8.19
C VAL A 30 3.67 12.56 8.00
N ARG A 31 3.07 12.21 6.86
CA ARG A 31 1.65 12.45 6.58
C ARG A 31 0.75 11.79 7.62
N TYR A 32 0.99 10.53 7.95
CA TYR A 32 0.23 9.79 8.96
C TYR A 32 0.23 10.48 10.31
N LEU A 33 1.40 10.97 10.75
CA LEU A 33 1.61 11.51 12.10
C LEU A 33 1.24 12.99 12.26
N CYS A 34 1.35 13.80 11.21
CA CYS A 34 1.11 15.23 11.33
C CYS A 34 0.26 15.87 10.21
N GLY A 35 -0.18 15.09 9.21
CA GLY A 35 -1.07 15.54 8.13
C GLY A 35 -0.38 16.19 6.93
N PHE A 36 0.89 16.53 7.02
CA PHE A 36 1.62 17.23 5.95
C PHE A 36 1.78 16.36 4.70
N THR A 37 1.46 16.92 3.53
CA THR A 37 1.44 16.21 2.23
C THR A 37 2.54 16.62 1.26
N GLY A 38 3.41 17.57 1.65
CA GLY A 38 4.50 18.05 0.77
C GLY A 38 5.57 16.97 0.52
N SER A 39 6.34 17.15 -0.55
CA SER A 39 7.32 16.18 -1.06
C SER A 39 8.71 16.27 -0.40
N ASN A 40 8.92 17.17 0.57
CA ASN A 40 10.18 17.31 1.29
C ASN A 40 9.93 17.65 2.75
N ALA A 41 10.15 16.68 3.65
CA ALA A 41 9.91 16.85 5.07
C ALA A 41 10.77 15.92 5.93
N ALA A 42 10.96 16.34 7.19
CA ALA A 42 11.45 15.50 8.27
C ALA A 42 10.67 15.82 9.55
N LEU A 43 10.25 14.80 10.29
CA LEU A 43 9.57 14.95 11.57
C LEU A 43 10.47 14.47 12.70
N ALA A 44 10.89 15.41 13.54
CA ALA A 44 11.65 15.12 14.76
C ALA A 44 10.68 14.91 15.92
N VAL A 45 10.71 13.74 16.56
CA VAL A 45 9.82 13.39 17.68
C VAL A 45 10.64 13.09 18.92
N THR A 46 10.22 13.69 20.03
CA THR A 46 10.71 13.40 21.40
C THR A 46 9.51 13.16 22.32
N PRO A 47 9.69 12.70 23.56
CA PRO A 47 8.58 12.51 24.50
C PRO A 47 7.70 13.75 24.69
N ARG A 48 8.29 14.94 24.56
CA ARG A 48 7.59 16.22 24.84
C ARG A 48 7.27 17.04 23.57
N LYS A 49 7.99 16.85 22.48
CA LYS A 49 7.89 17.74 21.29
C LYS A 49 7.84 16.93 19.99
N SER A 50 7.08 17.45 19.02
CA SER A 50 7.12 17.03 17.64
C SER A 50 7.32 18.26 16.78
N VAL A 51 8.32 18.24 15.91
CA VAL A 51 8.67 19.36 15.02
C VAL A 51 8.78 18.86 13.59
N LEU A 52 7.92 19.38 12.74
CA LEU A 52 7.99 19.19 11.29
C LEU A 52 8.96 20.20 10.70
N PHE A 53 9.91 19.73 9.95
CA PHE A 53 10.81 20.53 9.11
C PHE A 53 10.40 20.36 7.65
N THR A 54 10.35 21.47 6.92
CA THR A 54 10.15 21.51 5.47
C THR A 54 10.82 22.77 4.91
N ASP A 55 10.93 22.89 3.60
CA ASP A 55 11.56 24.04 2.96
C ASP A 55 10.57 25.15 2.57
N GLY A 56 11.09 26.28 2.12
CA GLY A 56 10.32 27.49 1.81
C GLY A 56 9.21 27.32 0.78
N ARG A 57 9.28 26.32 -0.10
CA ARG A 57 8.22 26.00 -1.09
C ARG A 57 6.90 25.63 -0.42
N TYR A 58 6.98 25.07 0.78
CA TYR A 58 5.84 24.52 1.52
C TYR A 58 5.41 25.40 2.71
N THR A 59 5.87 26.67 2.81
CA THR A 59 5.60 27.52 3.97
C THR A 59 4.10 27.61 4.28
N ALA A 60 3.28 28.00 3.32
CA ALA A 60 1.83 28.12 3.52
C ALA A 60 1.18 26.77 3.79
N GLN A 61 1.47 25.77 2.94
CA GLN A 61 0.90 24.43 3.02
C GLN A 61 1.21 23.75 4.36
N ALA A 62 2.45 23.84 4.86
CA ALA A 62 2.83 23.23 6.12
C ALA A 62 2.07 23.84 7.32
N HIS A 63 1.82 25.14 7.32
CA HIS A 63 1.03 25.79 8.36
C HIS A 63 -0.46 25.45 8.28
N GLU A 64 -0.98 25.25 7.08
CA GLU A 64 -2.38 24.85 6.86
C GLU A 64 -2.64 23.40 7.22
N GLU A 65 -1.77 22.48 6.79
CA GLU A 65 -2.00 21.02 6.90
C GLU A 65 -1.56 20.44 8.25
N THR A 66 -0.50 20.99 8.88
CA THR A 66 0.08 20.37 10.08
C THR A 66 -0.76 20.60 11.31
N ARG A 67 -1.21 19.55 11.99
CA ARG A 67 -2.12 19.62 13.15
C ARG A 67 -1.47 19.33 14.50
N ALA A 68 -0.46 18.48 14.56
CA ALA A 68 0.02 17.91 15.81
C ALA A 68 1.54 18.09 16.03
N ALA A 69 2.20 18.82 15.14
CA ALA A 69 3.61 19.16 15.24
C ALA A 69 3.82 20.67 15.04
N ARG A 70 4.89 21.19 15.62
CA ARG A 70 5.30 22.57 15.36
C ARG A 70 6.01 22.61 14.01
N VAL A 71 5.63 23.54 13.13
CA VAL A 71 6.28 23.74 11.84
C VAL A 71 7.55 24.56 11.98
N ARG A 72 8.59 24.16 11.28
CA ARG A 72 9.81 24.92 11.03
C ARG A 72 10.13 24.92 9.55
N ILE A 73 10.27 26.09 8.98
CA ILE A 73 10.75 26.26 7.61
C ILE A 73 12.27 26.37 7.68
N THR A 74 12.97 25.54 6.88
CA THR A 74 14.44 25.53 6.85
C THR A 74 14.97 26.78 6.14
N GLU A 75 16.09 27.29 6.63
CA GLU A 75 16.80 28.40 6.01
C GLU A 75 17.34 28.02 4.62
N PRO A 76 17.44 28.98 3.70
CA PRO A 76 18.11 28.75 2.42
C PRO A 76 19.50 28.12 2.62
N LEU A 77 19.87 27.20 1.75
CA LEU A 77 21.12 26.43 1.80
C LEU A 77 21.23 25.36 2.91
N GLN A 78 20.26 25.25 3.79
CA GLN A 78 20.16 24.17 4.77
C GLN A 78 19.29 23.03 4.23
N THR A 79 19.61 21.79 4.62
CA THR A 79 18.76 20.65 4.30
C THR A 79 17.72 20.43 5.39
N VAL A 80 16.50 20.07 4.99
CA VAL A 80 15.40 19.76 5.91
C VAL A 80 15.81 18.73 6.97
N VAL A 81 16.46 17.65 6.52
CA VAL A 81 16.95 16.59 7.42
C VAL A 81 18.09 17.09 8.29
N GLY A 82 19.00 17.91 7.75
CA GLY A 82 20.13 18.49 8.49
C GLY A 82 19.67 19.36 9.66
N GLU A 83 18.68 20.23 9.45
CA GLU A 83 18.14 21.07 10.55
C GLU A 83 17.38 20.23 11.60
N ALA A 84 16.66 19.20 11.17
CA ALA A 84 16.02 18.27 12.09
C ALA A 84 17.06 17.54 12.96
N CYS A 85 18.17 17.07 12.36
CA CYS A 85 19.29 16.47 13.08
C CYS A 85 19.91 17.44 14.08
N ALA A 86 20.16 18.68 13.66
CA ALA A 86 20.74 19.71 14.52
C ALA A 86 19.84 20.08 15.71
N LEU A 87 18.49 20.08 15.48
CA LEU A 87 17.55 20.25 16.58
C LEU A 87 17.65 19.08 17.59
N LEU A 88 17.61 17.85 17.10
CA LEU A 88 17.67 16.66 17.95
C LEU A 88 19.00 16.60 18.72
N GLU A 89 20.13 16.91 18.05
CA GLU A 89 21.44 16.97 18.69
C GLU A 89 21.48 17.90 19.90
N ARG A 90 20.83 19.07 19.79
CA ARG A 90 20.74 20.07 20.89
C ARG A 90 19.70 19.72 21.94
N SER A 91 18.69 18.92 21.58
CA SER A 91 17.52 18.66 22.43
C SER A 91 17.66 17.45 23.32
N ILE A 92 18.57 16.52 23.01
CA ILE A 92 18.74 15.28 23.77
C ILE A 92 20.12 15.19 24.42
N PRO A 93 20.24 14.61 25.62
CA PRO A 93 21.52 14.41 26.30
C PRO A 93 22.53 13.64 25.45
N LYS A 94 23.83 13.84 25.70
CA LYS A 94 24.91 13.20 24.92
C LYS A 94 24.86 11.67 24.89
N LYS A 95 24.38 11.04 25.97
CA LYS A 95 24.23 9.59 26.12
C LYS A 95 23.02 9.01 25.40
N ILE A 96 22.04 9.84 25.01
CA ILE A 96 20.82 9.42 24.32
C ILE A 96 21.07 9.32 22.81
N ARG A 97 20.49 8.29 22.20
CA ARG A 97 20.54 8.07 20.74
C ARG A 97 19.25 8.57 20.10
N CYS A 98 19.38 9.02 18.85
CA CYS A 98 18.27 9.28 17.98
C CYS A 98 18.03 8.05 17.09
N TYR A 99 16.83 7.54 17.09
CA TYR A 99 16.47 6.38 16.29
C TYR A 99 15.96 6.80 14.90
N TYR A 100 16.09 5.89 13.94
CA TYR A 100 15.61 6.04 12.58
C TYR A 100 15.12 4.68 12.05
N ASP A 101 14.24 4.69 11.04
CA ASP A 101 13.77 3.46 10.39
C ASP A 101 14.83 2.96 9.37
N PRO A 102 15.48 1.82 9.62
CA PRO A 102 16.51 1.29 8.73
C PRO A 102 15.95 0.73 7.41
N ALA A 103 14.67 0.34 7.38
CA ALA A 103 14.05 -0.19 6.16
C ALA A 103 13.85 0.89 5.08
N HIS A 104 13.78 2.17 5.49
CA HIS A 104 13.53 3.31 4.60
C HIS A 104 14.64 4.35 4.59
N THR A 105 15.74 4.12 5.32
CA THR A 105 16.89 5.02 5.35
C THR A 105 18.05 4.42 4.56
N THR A 106 18.36 4.99 3.42
CA THR A 106 19.51 4.55 2.61
C THR A 106 20.83 4.81 3.31
N VAL A 107 21.89 4.08 2.94
CA VAL A 107 23.24 4.29 3.47
C VAL A 107 23.72 5.72 3.24
N SER A 108 23.43 6.29 2.07
CA SER A 108 23.78 7.67 1.73
C SER A 108 23.01 8.69 2.57
N ALA A 109 21.72 8.47 2.82
CA ALA A 109 20.91 9.31 3.70
C ALA A 109 21.46 9.30 5.12
N LEU A 110 21.78 8.12 5.67
CA LEU A 110 22.38 8.00 6.99
C LEU A 110 23.75 8.69 7.08
N ALA A 111 24.57 8.60 6.03
CA ALA A 111 25.85 9.31 5.96
C ALA A 111 25.64 10.84 5.98
N ALA A 112 24.67 11.36 5.22
CA ALA A 112 24.32 12.78 5.21
C ALA A 112 23.78 13.23 6.59
N MET A 113 22.91 12.44 7.23
CA MET A 113 22.43 12.69 8.59
C MET A 113 23.60 12.80 9.59
N ARG A 114 24.55 11.89 9.52
CA ARG A 114 25.76 11.93 10.38
C ARG A 114 26.64 13.16 10.09
N ALA A 115 26.79 13.51 8.80
CA ALA A 115 27.61 14.66 8.40
C ALA A 115 27.05 15.99 8.91
N SER A 116 25.71 16.10 9.09
CA SER A 116 25.05 17.30 9.62
C SER A 116 25.25 17.52 11.12
N LEU A 117 25.80 16.53 11.85
CA LEU A 117 26.06 16.63 13.28
C LEU A 117 27.45 17.23 13.56
N SER A 118 27.62 17.76 14.77
CA SER A 118 28.94 18.14 15.28
C SER A 118 29.90 16.94 15.28
N THR A 119 31.19 17.19 15.10
CA THR A 119 32.20 16.14 14.95
C THR A 119 32.18 15.11 16.11
N GLY A 120 31.98 15.58 17.34
CA GLY A 120 31.92 14.72 18.53
C GLY A 120 30.67 13.84 18.65
N ARG A 121 29.63 14.10 17.81
CA ARG A 121 28.35 13.35 17.83
C ARG A 121 28.15 12.42 16.65
N ARG A 122 28.96 12.53 15.60
CA ARG A 122 28.81 11.76 14.35
C ARG A 122 28.83 10.24 14.55
N ARG A 123 29.62 9.76 15.53
CA ARG A 123 29.65 8.35 15.92
C ARG A 123 28.68 8.10 17.06
N GLY A 124 27.77 7.12 16.89
CA GLY A 124 26.90 6.64 17.95
C GLY A 124 25.64 7.48 18.25
N PHE A 125 25.42 8.61 17.58
CA PHE A 125 24.20 9.39 17.76
C PHE A 125 22.96 8.70 17.19
N PHE A 126 23.07 8.13 16.00
CA PHE A 126 21.96 7.40 15.37
C PHE A 126 22.00 5.91 15.67
N ALA A 127 20.83 5.35 15.97
CA ALA A 127 20.60 3.92 16.10
C ALA A 127 19.42 3.48 15.23
N PRO A 128 19.47 2.31 14.58
CA PRO A 128 18.33 1.78 13.86
C PRO A 128 17.24 1.36 14.84
N LEU A 129 15.98 1.55 14.46
CA LEU A 129 14.86 0.89 15.12
C LEU A 129 15.01 -0.63 14.99
N LYS A 130 14.61 -1.36 16.00
CA LYS A 130 14.51 -2.83 15.95
C LYS A 130 13.21 -3.24 15.27
N GLU A 131 12.12 -2.58 15.63
CA GLU A 131 10.79 -2.80 15.08
C GLU A 131 10.28 -1.55 14.36
N PRO A 132 9.53 -1.67 13.26
CA PRO A 132 9.05 -0.54 12.47
C PRO A 132 7.81 0.11 13.11
N ILE A 133 7.97 0.74 14.27
CA ILE A 133 6.87 1.22 15.13
C ILE A 133 5.83 2.09 14.42
N VAL A 134 6.21 2.92 13.43
CA VAL A 134 5.24 3.73 12.68
C VAL A 134 4.45 2.84 11.71
N SER A 135 5.10 1.91 11.03
CA SER A 135 4.43 0.97 10.13
C SER A 135 3.45 0.07 10.89
N GLU A 136 3.80 -0.34 12.12
CA GLU A 136 2.88 -1.10 12.99
C GLU A 136 1.64 -0.29 13.38
N LEU A 137 1.81 1.00 13.69
CA LEU A 137 0.67 1.89 13.97
C LEU A 137 -0.22 2.07 12.74
N ARG A 138 0.36 2.11 11.52
CA ARG A 138 -0.37 2.25 10.26
C ARG A 138 -1.13 0.98 9.86
N MET A 139 -0.71 -0.21 10.34
CA MET A 139 -1.41 -1.45 10.01
C MET A 139 -2.88 -1.41 10.44
N VAL A 140 -3.17 -0.89 11.63
CA VAL A 140 -4.53 -0.81 12.18
C VAL A 140 -5.11 0.57 11.89
N LYS A 141 -6.04 0.65 10.96
CA LYS A 141 -6.66 1.87 10.48
C LYS A 141 -7.71 2.38 11.47
N ASP A 142 -7.73 3.68 11.72
CA ASP A 142 -8.82 4.34 12.41
C ASP A 142 -10.05 4.52 11.50
N ALA A 143 -11.19 4.92 12.07
CA ALA A 143 -12.44 5.06 11.32
C ALA A 143 -12.32 6.01 10.12
N ASP A 144 -11.60 7.12 10.29
CA ASP A 144 -11.37 8.14 9.26
C ASP A 144 -10.52 7.58 8.09
N GLU A 145 -9.53 6.72 8.40
CA GLU A 145 -8.72 6.03 7.40
C GLU A 145 -9.56 5.00 6.63
N LEU A 146 -10.38 4.24 7.35
CA LEU A 146 -11.28 3.25 6.74
C LEU A 146 -12.29 3.89 5.79
N ASP A 147 -12.85 5.06 6.15
CA ASP A 147 -13.77 5.80 5.29
C ASP A 147 -13.09 6.29 4.00
N ARG A 148 -11.83 6.74 4.09
CA ARG A 148 -11.05 7.18 2.92
C ARG A 148 -10.68 6.03 2.01
N ILE A 149 -10.23 4.91 2.58
CA ILE A 149 -9.92 3.68 1.83
C ILE A 149 -11.18 3.15 1.15
N ALA A 150 -12.31 3.11 1.85
CA ALA A 150 -13.58 2.70 1.27
C ALA A 150 -14.04 3.62 0.12
N ALA A 151 -13.82 4.94 0.24
CA ALA A 151 -14.11 5.89 -0.84
C ALA A 151 -13.20 5.66 -2.07
N ALA A 152 -11.90 5.38 -1.86
CA ALA A 152 -10.99 5.04 -2.94
C ALA A 152 -11.39 3.71 -3.63
N ALA A 153 -11.74 2.69 -2.85
CA ALA A 153 -12.24 1.41 -3.37
C ALA A 153 -13.53 1.57 -4.17
N LEU A 154 -14.48 2.39 -3.68
CA LEU A 154 -15.73 2.68 -4.41
C LEU A 154 -15.46 3.41 -5.75
N LEU A 155 -14.48 4.30 -5.79
CA LEU A 155 -14.06 4.94 -7.04
C LEU A 155 -13.49 3.90 -8.03
N GLY A 156 -12.64 2.97 -7.54
CA GLY A 156 -12.15 1.83 -8.33
C GLY A 156 -13.28 0.98 -8.92
N ASN A 157 -14.31 0.70 -8.13
CA ASN A 157 -15.50 -0.02 -8.61
C ASN A 157 -16.20 0.69 -9.77
N ARG A 158 -16.34 2.02 -9.68
CA ARG A 158 -16.93 2.83 -10.76
C ARG A 158 -16.08 2.81 -12.03
N LEU A 159 -14.77 2.85 -11.87
CA LEU A 159 -13.80 2.77 -12.96
C LEU A 159 -13.89 1.43 -13.69
N PHE A 160 -14.00 0.32 -12.95
CA PHE A 160 -14.18 -1.00 -13.55
C PHE A 160 -15.40 -1.04 -14.47
N HIS A 161 -16.54 -0.55 -13.99
CA HIS A 161 -17.74 -0.50 -14.83
C HIS A 161 -17.59 0.40 -16.07
N ALA A 162 -16.89 1.53 -15.92
CA ALA A 162 -16.64 2.44 -17.04
C ALA A 162 -15.74 1.81 -18.11
N ILE A 163 -14.70 1.08 -17.71
CA ILE A 163 -13.72 0.52 -18.66
C ILE A 163 -14.27 -0.69 -19.43
N LEU A 164 -15.26 -1.42 -18.90
CA LEU A 164 -15.84 -2.58 -19.59
C LEU A 164 -16.32 -2.25 -21.01
N GLN A 165 -16.83 -1.05 -21.23
CA GLN A 165 -17.32 -0.60 -22.55
C GLN A 165 -16.17 -0.33 -23.56
N HIS A 166 -14.93 -0.22 -23.07
CA HIS A 166 -13.72 0.03 -23.87
C HIS A 166 -12.94 -1.25 -24.16
N LEU A 167 -13.36 -2.38 -23.57
CA LEU A 167 -12.74 -3.68 -23.81
C LEU A 167 -13.30 -4.32 -25.07
N GLN A 168 -12.60 -4.10 -26.17
CA GLN A 168 -12.98 -4.66 -27.47
C GLN A 168 -11.78 -5.37 -28.12
N PRO A 169 -12.02 -6.40 -28.95
CA PRO A 169 -10.96 -7.04 -29.71
C PRO A 169 -10.18 -6.05 -30.57
N GLY A 170 -8.85 -6.15 -30.57
CA GLY A 170 -7.97 -5.33 -31.39
C GLY A 170 -7.55 -4.00 -30.77
N VAL A 171 -8.11 -3.60 -29.61
CA VAL A 171 -7.68 -2.41 -28.89
C VAL A 171 -6.34 -2.69 -28.20
N PRO A 172 -5.34 -1.80 -28.28
CA PRO A 172 -4.08 -1.94 -27.55
C PRO A 172 -4.26 -1.92 -26.03
N GLU A 173 -3.53 -2.75 -25.30
CA GLU A 173 -3.54 -2.76 -23.82
C GLU A 173 -3.22 -1.36 -23.26
N ALA A 174 -2.25 -0.66 -23.85
CA ALA A 174 -1.87 0.70 -23.45
C ALA A 174 -3.00 1.73 -23.60
N GLU A 175 -3.87 1.58 -24.60
CA GLU A 175 -5.03 2.45 -24.80
C GLU A 175 -6.10 2.22 -23.73
N ILE A 176 -6.30 0.97 -23.32
CA ILE A 176 -7.21 0.61 -22.21
C ILE A 176 -6.67 1.18 -20.90
N ALA A 177 -5.36 1.04 -20.63
CA ALA A 177 -4.72 1.62 -19.45
C ALA A 177 -4.83 3.15 -19.42
N ALA A 178 -4.55 3.82 -20.54
CA ALA A 178 -4.69 5.27 -20.65
C ALA A 178 -6.15 5.73 -20.40
N SER A 179 -7.13 4.97 -20.88
CA SER A 179 -8.55 5.26 -20.65
C SER A 179 -8.90 5.13 -19.17
N LEU A 180 -8.41 4.09 -18.46
CA LEU A 180 -8.58 3.93 -17.02
C LEU A 180 -8.01 5.12 -16.26
N GLU A 181 -6.79 5.54 -16.57
CA GLU A 181 -6.12 6.68 -15.91
C GLU A 181 -6.84 8.01 -16.18
N PHE A 182 -7.31 8.21 -17.40
CA PHE A 182 -8.12 9.37 -17.76
C PHE A 182 -9.43 9.39 -16.96
N PHE A 183 -10.15 8.29 -16.88
CA PHE A 183 -11.38 8.20 -16.10
C PHE A 183 -11.12 8.39 -14.62
N ALA A 184 -10.05 7.81 -14.07
CA ALA A 184 -9.66 7.98 -12.69
C ALA A 184 -9.52 9.47 -12.33
N ARG A 185 -8.74 10.21 -13.12
CA ARG A 185 -8.55 11.66 -12.95
C ARG A 185 -9.86 12.43 -13.11
N SER A 186 -10.64 12.12 -14.14
CA SER A 186 -11.93 12.78 -14.40
C SER A 186 -12.97 12.55 -13.31
N MET A 187 -12.87 11.43 -12.59
CA MET A 187 -13.74 11.10 -11.45
C MET A 187 -13.19 11.58 -10.10
N GLY A 188 -12.05 12.31 -10.08
CA GLY A 188 -11.50 12.96 -8.90
C GLY A 188 -10.41 12.21 -8.15
N ALA A 189 -9.80 11.17 -8.75
CA ALA A 189 -8.62 10.54 -8.16
C ALA A 189 -7.41 11.49 -8.16
N GLU A 190 -6.61 11.45 -7.08
CA GLU A 190 -5.34 12.17 -6.97
C GLU A 190 -4.25 11.53 -7.86
N GLY A 191 -4.40 10.26 -8.23
CA GLY A 191 -3.50 9.47 -9.06
C GLY A 191 -3.92 8.02 -9.10
N MET A 192 -3.15 7.22 -9.85
CA MET A 192 -3.20 5.76 -9.72
C MET A 192 -2.34 5.35 -8.52
N SER A 193 -2.73 4.27 -7.82
CA SER A 193 -1.97 3.73 -6.68
C SER A 193 -0.65 3.09 -7.12
N PHE A 194 -0.61 2.58 -8.35
CA PHE A 194 0.52 1.95 -9.03
C PHE A 194 0.33 2.01 -10.54
N GLU A 195 1.33 1.53 -11.30
CA GLU A 195 1.26 1.45 -12.75
C GLU A 195 0.16 0.48 -13.17
N THR A 196 -0.85 0.96 -13.89
CA THR A 196 -2.01 0.19 -14.32
C THR A 196 -1.60 -1.04 -15.15
N ILE A 197 -2.03 -2.22 -14.75
CA ILE A 197 -1.80 -3.46 -15.47
C ILE A 197 -3.01 -3.77 -16.36
N VAL A 198 -2.74 -3.92 -17.64
CA VAL A 198 -3.68 -4.49 -18.61
C VAL A 198 -2.91 -5.54 -19.40
N ALA A 199 -3.23 -6.81 -19.15
CA ALA A 199 -2.55 -7.93 -19.79
C ALA A 199 -3.57 -8.89 -20.42
N SER A 200 -3.43 -9.18 -21.71
CA SER A 200 -4.43 -9.88 -22.49
C SER A 200 -3.91 -11.14 -23.19
N GLY A 201 -4.78 -12.12 -23.38
CA GLY A 201 -4.45 -13.41 -24.00
C GLY A 201 -3.28 -14.10 -23.27
N PRO A 202 -2.26 -14.62 -23.97
CA PRO A 202 -1.09 -15.25 -23.35
C PRO A 202 -0.30 -14.31 -22.42
N ARG A 203 -0.38 -12.98 -22.62
CA ARG A 203 0.29 -12.01 -21.75
C ARG A 203 -0.34 -11.90 -20.37
N SER A 204 -1.62 -12.28 -20.19
CA SER A 204 -2.24 -12.35 -18.88
C SER A 204 -1.52 -13.34 -17.93
N ALA A 205 -0.69 -14.23 -18.47
CA ALA A 205 0.20 -15.10 -17.69
C ALA A 205 1.41 -14.37 -17.08
N PHE A 206 1.56 -13.06 -17.28
CA PHE A 206 2.56 -12.25 -16.58
C PHE A 206 1.93 -11.55 -15.38
N PRO A 207 2.28 -11.91 -14.13
CA PRO A 207 1.67 -11.31 -12.93
C PRO A 207 1.74 -9.78 -12.92
N HIS A 208 2.86 -9.21 -13.38
CA HIS A 208 3.08 -7.77 -13.52
C HIS A 208 3.17 -7.35 -15.00
N GLY A 209 2.22 -7.83 -15.80
CA GLY A 209 2.16 -7.58 -17.23
C GLY A 209 1.79 -6.13 -17.55
N ARG A 210 2.80 -5.25 -17.65
CA ARG A 210 2.60 -3.85 -18.05
C ARG A 210 1.83 -3.76 -19.35
N ALA A 211 0.95 -2.77 -19.44
CA ALA A 211 0.20 -2.50 -20.65
C ALA A 211 1.13 -2.07 -21.81
N THR A 212 0.95 -2.67 -22.97
CA THR A 212 1.79 -2.44 -24.15
C THR A 212 0.96 -2.15 -25.40
N ALA A 213 1.62 -1.99 -26.54
CA ALA A 213 0.95 -1.91 -27.86
C ALA A 213 0.34 -3.26 -28.31
N HIS A 214 0.44 -4.32 -27.48
CA HIS A 214 -0.19 -5.60 -27.78
C HIS A 214 -1.71 -5.42 -27.88
N LYS A 215 -2.30 -5.96 -28.92
CA LYS A 215 -3.74 -5.85 -29.18
C LYS A 215 -4.49 -6.96 -28.45
N THR A 216 -5.58 -6.62 -27.80
CA THR A 216 -6.49 -7.57 -27.19
C THR A 216 -6.97 -8.62 -28.18
N PRO A 217 -7.07 -9.90 -27.80
CA PRO A 217 -7.50 -10.98 -28.69
C PRO A 217 -9.01 -10.89 -29.00
N ARG A 218 -9.45 -11.58 -30.01
CA ARG A 218 -10.88 -11.77 -30.27
C ARG A 218 -11.55 -12.69 -29.24
N ASN A 219 -10.78 -13.61 -28.68
CA ASN A 219 -11.22 -14.54 -27.65
C ASN A 219 -10.09 -14.80 -26.68
N GLY A 220 -10.34 -14.63 -25.38
CA GLY A 220 -9.35 -14.85 -24.31
C GLY A 220 -9.46 -13.88 -23.15
N PHE A 221 -8.71 -14.16 -22.09
CA PHE A 221 -8.73 -13.37 -20.88
C PHE A 221 -8.02 -12.02 -21.04
N VAL A 222 -8.57 -11.03 -20.35
CA VAL A 222 -7.95 -9.73 -20.11
C VAL A 222 -7.95 -9.50 -18.59
N THR A 223 -6.78 -9.40 -18.01
CA THR A 223 -6.58 -9.03 -16.61
C THR A 223 -6.44 -7.52 -16.53
N LEU A 224 -7.28 -6.91 -15.71
CA LEU A 224 -7.27 -5.49 -15.36
C LEU A 224 -6.93 -5.38 -13.88
N ASP A 225 -5.78 -4.80 -13.58
CA ASP A 225 -5.31 -4.60 -12.22
C ASP A 225 -4.92 -3.13 -12.04
N PHE A 226 -5.64 -2.45 -11.17
CA PHE A 226 -5.53 -1.01 -10.97
C PHE A 226 -6.07 -0.57 -9.61
N GLY A 227 -5.54 0.53 -9.14
CA GLY A 227 -6.01 1.19 -7.95
C GLY A 227 -5.88 2.71 -8.07
N VAL A 228 -6.60 3.43 -7.23
CA VAL A 228 -6.58 4.90 -7.22
C VAL A 228 -6.18 5.45 -5.87
N ILE A 229 -5.58 6.63 -5.87
CA ILE A 229 -5.33 7.42 -4.67
C ILE A 229 -6.46 8.44 -4.53
N LEU A 230 -7.13 8.42 -3.39
CA LEU A 230 -8.16 9.40 -3.04
C LEU A 230 -7.96 9.86 -1.59
N LYS A 231 -7.87 11.17 -1.38
CA LYS A 231 -7.55 11.77 -0.08
C LYS A 231 -6.31 11.16 0.56
N GLY A 232 -5.33 10.77 -0.31
CA GLY A 232 -4.06 10.18 0.04
C GLY A 232 -4.06 8.70 0.38
N TYR A 233 -5.19 8.02 0.34
CA TYR A 233 -5.28 6.58 0.57
C TYR A 233 -5.44 5.83 -0.73
N CYS A 234 -4.77 4.68 -0.82
CA CYS A 234 -4.79 3.81 -1.97
C CYS A 234 -6.00 2.88 -1.97
N SER A 235 -6.49 2.56 -3.16
CA SER A 235 -7.26 1.34 -3.42
C SER A 235 -6.47 0.40 -4.31
N ASP A 236 -6.93 -0.85 -4.38
CA ASP A 236 -6.36 -1.92 -5.17
C ASP A 236 -7.46 -2.89 -5.60
N MET A 237 -7.44 -3.33 -6.85
CA MET A 237 -8.44 -4.27 -7.36
C MET A 237 -8.00 -4.92 -8.66
N THR A 238 -8.08 -6.25 -8.73
CA THR A 238 -7.93 -7.00 -9.98
C THR A 238 -9.24 -7.69 -10.37
N ARG A 239 -9.59 -7.60 -11.65
CA ARG A 239 -10.59 -8.45 -12.29
C ARG A 239 -10.04 -9.00 -13.60
N THR A 240 -10.30 -10.28 -13.82
CA THR A 240 -10.07 -10.92 -15.13
C THR A 240 -11.41 -11.11 -15.83
N VAL A 241 -11.51 -10.61 -17.05
CA VAL A 241 -12.69 -10.76 -17.93
C VAL A 241 -12.31 -11.59 -19.15
N CYS A 242 -13.28 -12.10 -19.90
CA CYS A 242 -13.04 -12.81 -21.15
C CYS A 242 -13.65 -12.03 -22.31
N LEU A 243 -12.83 -11.68 -23.29
CA LEU A 243 -13.35 -11.29 -24.60
C LEU A 243 -13.81 -12.54 -25.34
N GLY A 244 -15.02 -12.51 -25.92
CA GLY A 244 -15.64 -13.70 -26.51
C GLY A 244 -16.09 -14.71 -25.47
N LYS A 245 -15.94 -16.01 -25.77
CA LYS A 245 -16.41 -17.11 -24.91
C LYS A 245 -15.24 -17.90 -24.33
N ALA A 246 -15.21 -18.04 -23.02
CA ALA A 246 -14.24 -18.90 -22.34
C ALA A 246 -14.49 -20.38 -22.65
N SER A 247 -13.44 -21.10 -23.03
CA SER A 247 -13.48 -22.56 -23.16
C SER A 247 -13.81 -23.22 -21.83
N ARG A 248 -14.19 -24.49 -21.85
CA ARG A 248 -14.48 -25.28 -20.63
C ARG A 248 -13.29 -25.30 -19.68
N SER A 249 -12.05 -25.42 -20.21
CA SER A 249 -10.85 -25.45 -19.38
C SER A 249 -10.52 -24.08 -18.77
N GLU A 250 -10.74 -22.99 -19.51
CA GLU A 250 -10.56 -21.61 -19.01
C GLU A 250 -11.57 -21.29 -17.92
N ARG A 251 -12.84 -21.64 -18.11
CA ARG A 251 -13.89 -21.48 -17.10
C ARG A 251 -13.58 -22.26 -15.84
N SER A 252 -13.19 -23.55 -15.96
CA SER A 252 -12.81 -24.36 -14.81
C SER A 252 -11.63 -23.77 -14.04
N ALA A 253 -10.63 -23.20 -14.74
CA ALA A 253 -9.50 -22.52 -14.11
C ALA A 253 -9.94 -21.21 -13.40
N TYR A 254 -10.84 -20.46 -14.02
CA TYR A 254 -11.41 -19.24 -13.41
C TYR A 254 -12.18 -19.57 -12.12
N ASP A 255 -13.03 -20.59 -12.18
CA ASP A 255 -13.85 -21.01 -11.03
C ASP A 255 -12.97 -21.46 -9.86
N ALA A 256 -11.84 -22.15 -10.14
CA ALA A 256 -10.87 -22.55 -9.10
C ALA A 256 -10.18 -21.33 -8.45
N VAL A 257 -9.83 -20.29 -9.21
CA VAL A 257 -9.26 -19.05 -8.66
C VAL A 257 -10.32 -18.30 -7.87
N LEU A 258 -11.56 -18.26 -8.33
CA LEU A 258 -12.67 -17.64 -7.61
C LEU A 258 -12.94 -18.34 -6.28
N GLU A 259 -12.96 -19.67 -6.28
CA GLU A 259 -13.12 -20.46 -5.05
C GLU A 259 -11.96 -20.20 -4.07
N ALA A 260 -10.72 -20.16 -4.56
CA ALA A 260 -9.55 -19.85 -3.75
C ALA A 260 -9.65 -18.45 -3.12
N GLN A 261 -10.08 -17.45 -3.89
CA GLN A 261 -10.29 -16.08 -3.41
C GLN A 261 -11.38 -16.01 -2.34
N GLN A 262 -12.50 -16.68 -2.56
CA GLN A 262 -13.60 -16.75 -1.60
C GLN A 262 -13.18 -17.47 -0.31
N ALA A 263 -12.43 -18.57 -0.40
CA ALA A 263 -11.92 -19.30 0.75
C ALA A 263 -10.97 -18.42 1.59
N ALA A 264 -10.05 -17.69 0.95
CA ALA A 264 -9.16 -16.77 1.64
C ALA A 264 -9.91 -15.60 2.30
N VAL A 265 -10.90 -14.99 1.63
CA VAL A 265 -11.76 -13.96 2.24
C VAL A 265 -12.50 -14.49 3.47
N ALA A 266 -13.06 -15.70 3.38
CA ALA A 266 -13.76 -16.35 4.50
C ALA A 266 -12.83 -16.68 5.68
N ALA A 267 -11.52 -16.89 5.43
CA ALA A 267 -10.52 -17.13 6.46
C ALA A 267 -10.14 -15.85 7.22
N VAL A 268 -10.36 -14.65 6.66
CA VAL A 268 -10.00 -13.38 7.31
C VAL A 268 -10.89 -13.11 8.53
N ARG A 269 -10.27 -13.14 9.71
CA ARG A 269 -10.90 -12.79 10.99
C ARG A 269 -9.85 -12.42 12.03
N PRO A 270 -10.20 -11.76 13.14
CA PRO A 270 -9.26 -11.47 14.22
C PRO A 270 -8.59 -12.73 14.78
N GLY A 271 -7.29 -12.64 15.07
CA GLY A 271 -6.49 -13.71 15.67
C GLY A 271 -5.97 -14.76 14.68
N VAL A 272 -6.43 -14.76 13.43
CA VAL A 272 -5.86 -15.62 12.37
C VAL A 272 -4.56 -15.00 11.89
N THR A 273 -3.56 -15.82 11.63
CA THR A 273 -2.31 -15.36 11.05
C THR A 273 -2.47 -15.08 9.55
N SER A 274 -1.70 -14.14 9.02
CA SER A 274 -1.69 -13.83 7.60
C SER A 274 -1.23 -15.01 6.72
N GLY A 275 -0.45 -15.95 7.31
CA GLY A 275 -0.09 -17.22 6.67
C GLY A 275 -1.25 -18.20 6.54
N GLU A 276 -2.15 -18.27 7.53
CA GLU A 276 -3.34 -19.13 7.46
C GLU A 276 -4.32 -18.65 6.38
N VAL A 277 -4.41 -17.34 6.16
CA VAL A 277 -5.22 -16.79 5.05
C VAL A 277 -4.62 -17.18 3.69
N ASP A 278 -3.28 -17.10 3.54
CA ASP A 278 -2.57 -17.54 2.33
C ASP A 278 -2.79 -19.04 2.08
N GLU A 279 -2.69 -19.86 3.14
CA GLU A 279 -2.90 -21.31 3.04
C GLU A 279 -4.32 -21.66 2.61
N ALA A 280 -5.33 -20.91 3.04
CA ALA A 280 -6.72 -21.12 2.62
C ALA A 280 -6.88 -21.04 1.09
N ALA A 281 -6.25 -20.05 0.44
CA ALA A 281 -6.25 -19.95 -1.02
C ALA A 281 -5.45 -21.08 -1.68
N ARG A 282 -4.24 -21.36 -1.16
CA ARG A 282 -3.33 -22.38 -1.74
C ARG A 282 -3.92 -23.76 -1.68
N SER A 283 -4.55 -24.12 -0.58
CA SER A 283 -5.20 -25.43 -0.42
C SER A 283 -6.29 -25.69 -1.47
N VAL A 284 -7.05 -24.67 -1.86
CA VAL A 284 -8.04 -24.79 -2.94
C VAL A 284 -7.36 -25.01 -4.28
N LEU A 285 -6.35 -24.20 -4.61
CA LEU A 285 -5.63 -24.33 -5.88
C LEU A 285 -4.85 -25.66 -5.96
N GLN A 286 -4.35 -26.17 -4.84
CA GLN A 286 -3.70 -27.48 -4.77
C GLN A 286 -4.68 -28.61 -5.10
N LYS A 287 -5.88 -28.59 -4.53
CA LYS A 287 -6.93 -29.58 -4.85
C LYS A 287 -7.33 -29.55 -6.32
N ALA A 288 -7.26 -28.36 -6.94
CA ALA A 288 -7.50 -28.21 -8.38
C ALA A 288 -6.28 -28.57 -9.27
N GLY A 289 -5.11 -28.91 -8.67
CA GLY A 289 -3.86 -29.18 -9.40
C GLY A 289 -3.24 -27.94 -10.05
N LEU A 290 -3.55 -26.76 -9.54
CA LEU A 290 -3.15 -25.45 -10.09
C LEU A 290 -2.14 -24.69 -9.22
N ASP A 291 -1.78 -25.19 -8.04
CA ASP A 291 -0.90 -24.55 -7.05
C ASP A 291 0.48 -24.19 -7.61
N LYS A 292 1.04 -24.98 -8.51
CA LYS A 292 2.32 -24.70 -9.18
C LYS A 292 2.31 -23.42 -10.03
N TYR A 293 1.12 -22.92 -10.40
CA TYR A 293 0.94 -21.70 -11.15
C TYR A 293 0.64 -20.50 -10.27
N PHE A 294 0.49 -20.68 -8.96
CA PHE A 294 0.30 -19.60 -7.98
C PHE A 294 1.66 -19.22 -7.35
N THR A 295 2.32 -18.23 -7.92
CA THR A 295 3.74 -17.92 -7.69
C THR A 295 4.02 -16.76 -6.73
N HIS A 296 2.99 -16.07 -6.23
CA HIS A 296 3.14 -14.94 -5.30
C HIS A 296 2.37 -15.14 -3.99
N SER A 297 2.39 -14.17 -3.09
CA SER A 297 1.58 -14.14 -1.86
C SER A 297 0.11 -13.86 -2.17
N THR A 298 -0.77 -14.27 -1.28
CA THR A 298 -2.22 -14.07 -1.41
C THR A 298 -2.61 -12.60 -1.26
N GLY A 299 -1.72 -11.74 -0.68
CA GLY A 299 -2.02 -10.32 -0.57
C GLY A 299 -1.08 -9.56 0.36
N HIS A 300 -1.45 -8.31 0.61
CA HIS A 300 -0.70 -7.34 1.41
C HIS A 300 -1.64 -6.33 2.07
N GLY A 301 -1.12 -5.56 3.03
CA GLY A 301 -1.83 -4.41 3.59
C GLY A 301 -1.91 -3.25 2.60
N VAL A 302 -2.96 -2.45 2.73
CA VAL A 302 -3.18 -1.23 1.93
C VAL A 302 -3.52 -0.06 2.84
N GLY A 303 -3.04 1.13 2.50
CA GLY A 303 -3.32 2.36 3.25
C GLY A 303 -2.85 3.61 2.52
N LEU A 304 -1.93 4.35 3.12
CA LEU A 304 -1.25 5.49 2.48
C LEU A 304 -0.32 5.05 1.35
N GLU A 305 0.08 3.79 1.35
CA GLU A 305 0.81 3.16 0.27
C GLU A 305 0.04 1.92 -0.17
N VAL A 306 0.18 1.57 -1.45
CA VAL A 306 -0.50 0.38 -1.97
C VAL A 306 0.01 -0.88 -1.29
N HIS A 307 1.32 -0.97 -1.05
CA HIS A 307 1.94 -2.08 -0.33
C HIS A 307 2.37 -1.64 1.08
N GLU A 308 1.64 -2.11 2.07
CA GLU A 308 1.94 -1.95 3.50
C GLU A 308 1.93 -3.31 4.21
N PRO A 309 2.51 -3.44 5.42
CA PRO A 309 2.22 -4.59 6.27
C PRO A 309 0.72 -4.70 6.63
N PRO A 310 0.21 -5.94 6.89
CA PRO A 310 0.94 -7.20 6.85
C PRO A 310 1.04 -7.79 5.44
N ARG A 311 2.03 -8.66 5.20
CA ARG A 311 2.07 -9.51 4.02
C ARG A 311 1.26 -10.79 4.28
N LEU A 312 0.40 -11.18 3.35
CA LEU A 312 -0.36 -12.43 3.41
C LEU A 312 0.31 -13.47 2.51
N GLY A 313 1.23 -14.23 3.05
CA GLY A 313 2.05 -15.20 2.30
C GLY A 313 2.44 -16.39 3.17
N ARG A 314 3.13 -17.34 2.56
CA ARG A 314 3.57 -18.55 3.25
C ARG A 314 4.32 -18.23 4.55
N GLU A 315 4.01 -18.98 5.60
CA GLU A 315 4.70 -18.95 6.90
C GLU A 315 4.68 -17.59 7.64
N GLN A 316 3.87 -16.63 7.17
CA GLN A 316 3.70 -15.35 7.85
C GLN A 316 2.95 -15.53 9.17
N LYS A 317 3.48 -14.96 10.26
CA LYS A 317 2.96 -15.14 11.63
C LYS A 317 2.22 -13.92 12.15
N GLN A 318 2.09 -12.87 11.36
CA GLN A 318 1.36 -11.66 11.78
C GLN A 318 -0.11 -11.99 11.97
N GLU A 319 -0.59 -11.86 13.19
CA GLU A 319 -2.02 -11.98 13.51
C GLU A 319 -2.79 -10.79 12.96
N LEU A 320 -3.93 -11.08 12.33
CA LEU A 320 -4.85 -10.06 11.84
C LEU A 320 -5.64 -9.46 13.00
N LYS A 321 -5.79 -8.14 12.98
CA LYS A 321 -6.50 -7.36 14.00
C LYS A 321 -7.63 -6.54 13.36
N PRO A 322 -8.72 -6.28 14.08
CA PRO A 322 -9.76 -5.37 13.60
C PRO A 322 -9.16 -4.02 13.18
N GLY A 323 -9.64 -3.48 12.05
CA GLY A 323 -9.12 -2.26 11.44
C GLY A 323 -7.96 -2.48 10.45
N MET A 324 -7.37 -3.66 10.34
CA MET A 324 -6.43 -3.94 9.25
C MET A 324 -7.18 -4.03 7.92
N VAL A 325 -6.59 -3.46 6.87
CA VAL A 325 -7.07 -3.56 5.48
C VAL A 325 -6.03 -4.30 4.68
N VAL A 326 -6.47 -5.36 3.99
CA VAL A 326 -5.60 -6.24 3.21
C VAL A 326 -6.21 -6.57 1.85
N THR A 327 -5.37 -6.87 0.86
CA THR A 327 -5.80 -7.47 -0.41
C THR A 327 -5.91 -8.98 -0.28
N ILE A 328 -6.83 -9.58 -1.03
CA ILE A 328 -6.97 -11.02 -1.22
C ILE A 328 -7.02 -11.28 -2.72
N GLU A 329 -5.88 -11.67 -3.29
CA GLU A 329 -5.61 -11.65 -4.74
C GLU A 329 -5.00 -12.95 -5.29
N PRO A 330 -5.48 -14.14 -4.94
CA PRO A 330 -4.92 -15.34 -5.53
C PRO A 330 -5.01 -15.31 -7.06
N GLY A 331 -3.96 -15.81 -7.71
CA GLY A 331 -3.89 -15.88 -9.17
C GLY A 331 -3.10 -17.09 -9.64
N ILE A 332 -3.40 -17.52 -10.86
CA ILE A 332 -2.65 -18.57 -11.56
C ILE A 332 -2.10 -18.00 -12.88
N TYR A 333 -0.90 -18.38 -13.23
CA TYR A 333 -0.21 -17.89 -14.43
C TYR A 333 0.37 -19.06 -15.20
N MET A 334 -0.27 -19.43 -16.32
CA MET A 334 0.11 -20.55 -17.18
C MET A 334 0.90 -20.03 -18.37
N PRO A 335 2.24 -20.17 -18.40
CA PRO A 335 3.06 -19.62 -19.47
C PRO A 335 2.60 -20.03 -20.87
N GLY A 336 2.51 -19.07 -21.78
CA GLY A 336 2.07 -19.30 -23.17
C GLY A 336 0.58 -19.57 -23.34
N ARG A 337 -0.21 -19.58 -22.25
CA ARG A 337 -1.65 -19.82 -22.31
C ARG A 337 -2.44 -18.61 -21.81
N PHE A 338 -2.58 -18.45 -20.51
CA PHE A 338 -3.31 -17.35 -19.87
C PHE A 338 -2.97 -17.25 -18.37
N GLY A 339 -3.30 -16.13 -17.78
CA GLY A 339 -3.35 -15.93 -16.33
C GLY A 339 -4.71 -15.42 -15.89
N ILE A 340 -5.03 -15.67 -14.63
CA ILE A 340 -6.26 -15.24 -13.96
C ILE A 340 -5.88 -14.75 -12.57
N ARG A 341 -6.29 -13.54 -12.21
CA ARG A 341 -6.25 -13.00 -10.86
C ARG A 341 -7.59 -12.40 -10.52
N ILE A 342 -8.07 -12.68 -9.32
CA ILE A 342 -9.31 -12.11 -8.77
C ILE A 342 -8.95 -11.56 -7.40
N GLU A 343 -9.18 -10.28 -7.20
CA GLU A 343 -8.73 -9.55 -6.03
C GLU A 343 -9.82 -8.69 -5.43
N ASP A 344 -9.92 -8.72 -4.12
CA ASP A 344 -10.65 -7.74 -3.33
C ASP A 344 -9.78 -7.15 -2.22
N MET A 345 -10.03 -5.87 -1.91
CA MET A 345 -9.65 -5.30 -0.62
C MET A 345 -10.68 -5.71 0.43
N VAL A 346 -10.19 -6.13 1.60
CA VAL A 346 -11.05 -6.46 2.74
C VAL A 346 -10.57 -5.75 4.00
N VAL A 347 -11.50 -5.30 4.83
CA VAL A 347 -11.19 -4.82 6.19
C VAL A 347 -11.53 -5.92 7.19
N VAL A 348 -10.59 -6.19 8.10
CA VAL A 348 -10.80 -7.08 9.24
C VAL A 348 -11.74 -6.38 10.22
N THR A 349 -12.87 -7.00 10.52
CA THR A 349 -13.87 -6.52 11.50
C THR A 349 -13.77 -7.32 12.79
N GLU A 350 -14.51 -6.95 13.81
CA GLU A 350 -14.57 -7.71 15.09
C GLU A 350 -15.02 -9.17 14.92
N LYS A 351 -15.74 -9.51 13.86
CA LYS A 351 -16.35 -10.83 13.67
C LYS A 351 -15.90 -11.55 12.38
N GLY A 352 -15.06 -10.95 11.55
CA GLY A 352 -14.65 -11.53 10.27
C GLY A 352 -14.13 -10.47 9.30
N ALA A 353 -14.52 -10.53 8.03
CA ALA A 353 -14.11 -9.59 7.00
C ALA A 353 -15.29 -8.83 6.38
N ARG A 354 -15.04 -7.59 5.94
CA ARG A 354 -15.95 -6.83 5.08
C ARG A 354 -15.21 -6.44 3.79
N VAL A 355 -15.76 -6.87 2.65
CA VAL A 355 -15.22 -6.52 1.32
C VAL A 355 -15.45 -5.04 1.04
N LEU A 356 -14.41 -4.34 0.56
CA LEU A 356 -14.44 -2.93 0.18
C LEU A 356 -14.60 -2.72 -1.33
N THR A 357 -14.37 -3.76 -2.13
CA THR A 357 -14.44 -3.76 -3.60
C THR A 357 -15.57 -4.68 -4.10
N PRO A 358 -16.87 -4.36 -3.82
CA PRO A 358 -18.00 -5.25 -4.07
C PRO A 358 -18.41 -5.32 -5.55
N VAL A 359 -17.45 -5.34 -6.47
CA VAL A 359 -17.67 -5.61 -7.89
C VAL A 359 -17.84 -7.11 -8.09
N THR A 360 -18.73 -7.51 -9.02
CA THR A 360 -18.93 -8.93 -9.35
C THR A 360 -17.60 -9.65 -9.62
N LYS A 361 -17.49 -10.85 -9.10
CA LYS A 361 -16.37 -11.78 -9.35
C LYS A 361 -16.77 -12.92 -10.28
N ALA A 362 -18.04 -12.96 -10.72
CA ALA A 362 -18.43 -13.88 -11.77
C ALA A 362 -17.69 -13.54 -13.07
N LEU A 363 -17.36 -14.56 -13.85
CA LEU A 363 -16.70 -14.34 -15.15
C LEU A 363 -17.60 -13.51 -16.07
N ILE A 364 -17.13 -12.35 -16.45
CA ILE A 364 -17.77 -11.48 -17.45
C ILE A 364 -17.22 -11.89 -18.81
N GLU A 365 -18.12 -12.24 -19.72
CA GLU A 365 -17.84 -12.48 -21.13
C GLU A 365 -18.38 -11.33 -21.97
N LEU A 366 -17.52 -10.67 -22.76
CA LEU A 366 -17.77 -9.46 -23.54
C LEU A 366 -17.77 -9.78 -25.05
#